data_5d1e9f4676d0913efc47a176e8fb8432
#
_entry.id   5d1e9f4676d0913efc47a176e8fb8432
#
_cell.length_a   1.000
_cell.length_b   1.000
_cell.length_c   1.000
_cell.angle_alpha   90.00
_cell.angle_beta   90.00
_cell.angle_gamma   90.00
#
_symmetry.space_group_name_H-M   'P 1'
#
loop_
_entity.id
_entity.type
_entity.pdbx_description
1 polymer ?
#
loop_
_entity_poly.entity_id
_entity_poly.type
_entity_poly.pdbx_seq_one_letter_code
_entity_poly.pdbx_strand_id
1 'polypeptide(L)'
;MKELSGPLLDFINTPEDLKKLSTNDLPFLCQELRQFIIDSVSHNPGHFGASLGVVELTVALHYVYNTPYDQLIWDVGHQAYAHKILTGRKNVFNTNRLFGGISGFPKRTESEYDSFGVGHSSTSISAALGMATACKLKNEDRKVVAIIGDGALTGGMAYEGLNNTGYQKSDVLVILNDNNIAIDPNIGGISQAVLNISKSHTYNRLKDDVWEGLGKLRGLGPVARRMVQKVEGAIKTMLFRQSNLFEAFNFRYFGPVDGHDVVYLSQVLNDLKEIKGPKLLHIITKKGKGFPEAEVNQTKFHAPGRFNKETGEIITCDCDVSKPPRFQNVFGETLVELAEINEKIVGITPAMPTGCSLNIMMEKMPDRAFDVGIAEQHAVTFAAGLATRGMVPFCNIYSTFMQRAYDQIIHDVAIQNLNVVFCLDRGGLVGEDGPTHHGVFDLAYMRLVPNMIVAAPMDEKELRNMMYTAQLENMGPFSIRYPRGCGVY
;
A
#
# COMPACT_ATOMS: atom_id res chain seq x y z
N MET A 1 -8.93 -12.46 -38.62
CA MET A 1 -8.40 -11.31 -37.85
C MET A 1 -7.39 -10.60 -38.74
N LYS A 2 -7.49 -9.27 -38.90
CA LYS A 2 -6.42 -8.50 -39.57
C LYS A 2 -5.17 -8.65 -38.72
N GLU A 3 -4.04 -9.05 -39.31
CA GLU A 3 -2.75 -9.01 -38.64
C GLU A 3 -2.53 -7.56 -38.16
N LEU A 4 -2.43 -7.39 -36.85
CA LEU A 4 -2.11 -6.10 -36.24
C LEU A 4 -0.61 -5.84 -36.55
N SER A 5 -0.33 -4.90 -37.41
CA SER A 5 1.03 -4.49 -37.76
C SER A 5 1.48 -3.40 -36.77
N GLY A 6 2.08 -3.80 -35.64
CA GLY A 6 2.60 -2.88 -34.62
C GLY A 6 2.42 -3.41 -33.20
N PRO A 7 2.94 -2.70 -32.16
CA PRO A 7 2.75 -3.05 -30.77
C PRO A 7 1.28 -3.14 -30.37
N LEU A 8 0.90 -4.14 -29.58
CA LEU A 8 -0.48 -4.36 -29.14
C LEU A 8 -0.99 -3.17 -28.32
N LEU A 9 -0.15 -2.59 -27.49
CA LEU A 9 -0.51 -1.43 -26.62
C LEU A 9 -0.97 -0.21 -27.43
N ASP A 10 -0.51 -0.05 -28.67
CA ASP A 10 -0.93 1.09 -29.50
C ASP A 10 -2.43 1.04 -29.83
N PHE A 11 -2.99 -0.16 -29.93
CA PHE A 11 -4.41 -0.39 -30.24
C PHE A 11 -5.31 -0.42 -29.00
N ILE A 12 -4.74 -0.41 -27.78
CA ILE A 12 -5.49 -0.45 -26.53
C ILE A 12 -5.61 0.98 -25.98
N ASN A 13 -6.83 1.50 -25.95
CA ASN A 13 -7.18 2.76 -25.32
C ASN A 13 -8.12 2.56 -24.13
N THR A 14 -8.97 1.54 -24.19
CA THR A 14 -9.96 1.22 -23.15
C THR A 14 -9.93 -0.28 -22.83
N PRO A 15 -10.52 -0.71 -21.72
CA PRO A 15 -10.68 -2.13 -21.40
C PRO A 15 -11.48 -2.92 -22.45
N GLU A 16 -12.37 -2.29 -23.19
CA GLU A 16 -13.12 -2.90 -24.28
C GLU A 16 -12.18 -3.32 -25.45
N ASP A 17 -11.14 -2.56 -25.70
CA ASP A 17 -10.12 -2.92 -26.69
C ASP A 17 -9.28 -4.09 -26.22
N LEU A 18 -8.89 -4.09 -24.95
CA LEU A 18 -8.16 -5.18 -24.32
C LEU A 18 -8.91 -6.52 -24.43
N LYS A 19 -10.23 -6.53 -24.24
CA LYS A 19 -11.08 -7.73 -24.31
C LYS A 19 -11.18 -8.33 -25.71
N LYS A 20 -10.77 -7.62 -26.75
CA LYS A 20 -10.72 -8.13 -28.13
C LYS A 20 -9.49 -9.00 -28.38
N LEU A 21 -8.48 -8.96 -27.51
CA LEU A 21 -7.28 -9.78 -27.63
C LEU A 21 -7.57 -11.25 -27.28
N SER A 22 -6.80 -12.15 -27.86
CA SER A 22 -6.77 -13.54 -27.41
C SER A 22 -6.00 -13.66 -26.09
N THR A 23 -6.26 -14.71 -25.32
CA THR A 23 -5.51 -14.96 -24.08
C THR A 23 -4.01 -15.16 -24.32
N ASN A 24 -3.62 -15.62 -25.52
CA ASN A 24 -2.22 -15.80 -25.91
C ASN A 24 -1.49 -14.47 -26.15
N ASP A 25 -2.22 -13.38 -26.42
CA ASP A 25 -1.65 -12.06 -26.64
C ASP A 25 -1.39 -11.31 -25.32
N LEU A 26 -2.06 -11.70 -24.22
CA LEU A 26 -1.96 -11.01 -22.94
C LEU A 26 -0.53 -10.92 -22.37
N PRO A 27 0.32 -11.98 -22.45
CA PRO A 27 1.70 -11.89 -21.99
C PRO A 27 2.52 -10.85 -22.77
N PHE A 28 2.30 -10.73 -24.09
CA PHE A 28 2.98 -9.74 -24.92
C PHE A 28 2.54 -8.32 -24.56
N LEU A 29 1.23 -8.10 -24.36
CA LEU A 29 0.72 -6.82 -23.88
C LEU A 29 1.31 -6.45 -22.52
N CYS A 30 1.46 -7.40 -21.60
CA CYS A 30 2.10 -7.15 -20.30
C CYS A 30 3.55 -6.68 -20.45
N GLN A 31 4.31 -7.24 -21.39
CA GLN A 31 5.68 -6.82 -21.67
C GLN A 31 5.73 -5.39 -22.23
N GLU A 32 4.89 -5.06 -23.21
CA GLU A 32 4.81 -3.72 -23.78
C GLU A 32 4.38 -2.67 -22.75
N LEU A 33 3.37 -2.99 -21.94
CA LEU A 33 2.88 -2.12 -20.87
C LEU A 33 3.96 -1.86 -19.80
N ARG A 34 4.72 -2.90 -19.45
CA ARG A 34 5.86 -2.80 -18.53
C ARG A 34 6.94 -1.88 -19.10
N GLN A 35 7.30 -2.07 -20.37
CA GLN A 35 8.28 -1.22 -21.02
C GLN A 35 7.82 0.24 -21.09
N PHE A 36 6.55 0.48 -21.39
CA PHE A 36 5.97 1.82 -21.38
C PHE A 36 6.08 2.50 -20.00
N ILE A 37 5.85 1.74 -18.91
CA ILE A 37 6.01 2.26 -17.54
C ILE A 37 7.49 2.58 -17.26
N ILE A 38 8.42 1.71 -17.64
CA ILE A 38 9.86 1.93 -17.47
C ILE A 38 10.29 3.20 -18.20
N ASP A 39 9.93 3.32 -19.47
CA ASP A 39 10.27 4.48 -20.30
C ASP A 39 9.70 5.78 -19.73
N SER A 40 8.45 5.76 -19.28
CA SER A 40 7.79 6.95 -18.74
C SER A 40 8.37 7.38 -17.39
N VAL A 41 8.51 6.44 -16.44
CA VAL A 41 8.91 6.76 -15.06
C VAL A 41 10.40 7.07 -14.94
N SER A 42 11.25 6.54 -15.82
CA SER A 42 12.67 6.92 -15.87
C SER A 42 12.88 8.43 -16.10
N HIS A 43 12.00 9.07 -16.85
CA HIS A 43 12.04 10.50 -17.16
C HIS A 43 11.17 11.33 -16.20
N ASN A 44 9.96 10.84 -15.89
CA ASN A 44 9.01 11.49 -15.00
C ASN A 44 8.81 10.64 -13.73
N PRO A 45 9.51 10.95 -12.63
CA PRO A 45 9.57 10.12 -11.43
C PRO A 45 8.21 9.77 -10.82
N GLY A 46 8.08 8.54 -10.34
CA GLY A 46 6.83 8.06 -9.73
C GLY A 46 6.97 6.72 -9.01
N HIS A 47 5.84 6.12 -8.64
CA HIS A 47 5.77 4.82 -7.96
C HIS A 47 6.08 3.69 -8.95
N PHE A 48 7.34 3.30 -9.01
CA PHE A 48 7.89 2.45 -10.05
C PHE A 48 7.73 0.95 -9.74
N GLY A 49 8.43 0.49 -8.71
CA GLY A 49 8.50 -0.94 -8.40
C GLY A 49 7.14 -1.58 -8.10
N ALA A 50 6.25 -0.86 -7.40
CA ALA A 50 4.91 -1.34 -7.11
C ALA A 50 4.05 -1.49 -8.38
N SER A 51 4.15 -0.53 -9.31
CA SER A 51 3.42 -0.57 -10.59
C SER A 51 3.91 -1.70 -11.50
N LEU A 52 5.21 -1.97 -11.54
CA LEU A 52 5.77 -3.10 -12.30
C LEU A 52 5.35 -4.46 -11.75
N GLY A 53 5.18 -4.55 -10.42
CA GLY A 53 4.79 -5.77 -9.74
C GLY A 53 3.38 -6.25 -10.02
N VAL A 54 2.48 -5.41 -10.54
CA VAL A 54 1.06 -5.74 -10.73
C VAL A 54 0.57 -5.55 -12.17
N VAL A 55 1.46 -5.55 -13.14
CA VAL A 55 1.09 -5.40 -14.56
C VAL A 55 0.17 -6.52 -14.99
N GLU A 56 0.53 -7.78 -14.74
CA GLU A 56 -0.26 -8.95 -15.10
C GLU A 56 -1.62 -8.97 -14.39
N LEU A 57 -1.64 -8.65 -13.09
CA LEU A 57 -2.88 -8.53 -12.32
C LEU A 57 -3.81 -7.47 -12.93
N THR A 58 -3.26 -6.31 -13.30
CA THR A 58 -4.05 -5.21 -13.85
C THR A 58 -4.65 -5.59 -15.21
N VAL A 59 -3.86 -6.21 -16.08
CA VAL A 59 -4.34 -6.72 -17.38
C VAL A 59 -5.44 -7.76 -17.16
N ALA A 60 -5.23 -8.75 -16.29
CA ALA A 60 -6.21 -9.78 -15.99
C ALA A 60 -7.52 -9.20 -15.42
N LEU A 61 -7.45 -8.21 -14.52
CA LEU A 61 -8.62 -7.54 -13.97
C LEU A 61 -9.46 -6.85 -15.06
N HIS A 62 -8.84 -6.04 -15.90
CA HIS A 62 -9.55 -5.34 -16.98
C HIS A 62 -10.00 -6.27 -18.11
N TYR A 63 -9.34 -7.42 -18.28
CA TYR A 63 -9.76 -8.44 -19.23
C TYR A 63 -11.02 -9.17 -18.77
N VAL A 64 -11.17 -9.47 -17.47
CA VAL A 64 -12.24 -10.28 -16.90
C VAL A 64 -13.44 -9.42 -16.46
N TYR A 65 -13.20 -8.31 -15.78
CA TYR A 65 -14.27 -7.46 -15.24
C TYR A 65 -14.74 -6.42 -16.25
N ASN A 66 -16.02 -6.05 -16.19
CA ASN A 66 -16.64 -5.07 -17.09
C ASN A 66 -16.50 -3.66 -16.51
N THR A 67 -15.27 -3.16 -16.40
CA THR A 67 -15.02 -1.78 -15.93
C THR A 67 -15.45 -0.75 -16.97
N PRO A 68 -16.03 0.40 -16.59
CA PRO A 68 -16.23 0.90 -15.22
C PRO A 68 -17.50 0.41 -14.52
N TYR A 69 -18.32 -0.46 -15.16
CA TYR A 69 -19.52 -1.02 -14.53
C TYR A 69 -19.15 -1.82 -13.28
N ASP A 70 -18.25 -2.81 -13.39
CA ASP A 70 -17.62 -3.46 -12.24
C ASP A 70 -16.59 -2.51 -11.60
N GLN A 71 -16.47 -2.55 -10.28
CA GLN A 71 -15.74 -1.56 -9.51
C GLN A 71 -14.41 -2.12 -9.00
N LEU A 72 -13.30 -1.48 -9.35
CA LEU A 72 -11.97 -1.81 -8.85
C LEU A 72 -11.49 -0.72 -7.89
N ILE A 73 -11.09 -1.10 -6.67
CA ILE A 73 -10.58 -0.19 -5.65
C ILE A 73 -9.13 -0.56 -5.34
N TRP A 74 -8.21 0.30 -5.70
CA TRP A 74 -6.78 0.13 -5.43
C TRP A 74 -6.45 0.70 -4.06
N ASP A 75 -5.98 -0.12 -3.12
CA ASP A 75 -5.52 0.38 -1.82
C ASP A 75 -4.26 1.23 -1.99
N VAL A 76 -4.16 2.38 -1.35
CA VAL A 76 -3.15 3.42 -1.62
C VAL A 76 -3.21 3.95 -3.05
N GLY A 77 -3.21 3.07 -4.05
CA GLY A 77 -3.26 3.42 -5.47
C GLY A 77 -1.90 3.73 -6.11
N HIS A 78 -0.80 3.56 -5.38
CA HIS A 78 0.56 3.76 -5.90
C HIS A 78 0.96 2.72 -6.96
N GLN A 79 0.27 1.59 -7.04
CA GLN A 79 0.48 0.52 -8.02
C GLN A 79 -0.42 0.65 -9.27
N ALA A 80 -1.20 1.73 -9.42
CA ALA A 80 -2.26 1.83 -10.42
C ALA A 80 -1.83 2.43 -11.77
N TYR A 81 -0.54 2.45 -12.11
CA TYR A 81 -0.09 3.05 -13.39
C TYR A 81 -0.57 2.28 -14.60
N ALA A 82 -0.48 0.94 -14.58
CA ALA A 82 -1.04 0.10 -15.63
C ALA A 82 -2.56 0.31 -15.79
N HIS A 83 -3.30 0.46 -14.68
CA HIS A 83 -4.72 0.81 -14.70
C HIS A 83 -4.99 2.13 -15.42
N LYS A 84 -4.22 3.18 -15.13
CA LYS A 84 -4.37 4.49 -15.81
C LYS A 84 -4.10 4.39 -17.32
N ILE A 85 -3.05 3.67 -17.71
CA ILE A 85 -2.66 3.50 -19.11
C ILE A 85 -3.76 2.74 -19.89
N LEU A 86 -4.31 1.68 -19.33
CA LEU A 86 -5.35 0.86 -19.96
C LEU A 86 -6.74 1.52 -19.96
N THR A 87 -6.93 2.60 -19.23
CA THR A 87 -8.22 3.32 -19.07
C THR A 87 -8.18 4.73 -19.64
N GLY A 88 -7.59 4.90 -20.81
CA GLY A 88 -7.68 6.11 -21.62
C GLY A 88 -6.62 7.19 -21.35
N ARG A 89 -5.71 6.98 -20.39
CA ARG A 89 -4.71 7.99 -19.99
C ARG A 89 -3.30 7.74 -20.55
N LYS A 90 -3.14 6.77 -21.46
CA LYS A 90 -1.86 6.45 -22.10
C LYS A 90 -1.18 7.68 -22.72
N ASN A 91 -1.92 8.43 -23.54
CA ASN A 91 -1.36 9.56 -24.31
C ASN A 91 -0.98 10.78 -23.46
N VAL A 92 -1.49 10.86 -22.23
CA VAL A 92 -1.20 11.96 -21.29
C VAL A 92 -0.39 11.46 -20.08
N PHE A 93 0.05 10.21 -20.10
CA PHE A 93 0.74 9.59 -18.95
C PHE A 93 2.09 10.27 -18.64
N ASN A 94 2.71 10.90 -19.61
CA ASN A 94 3.90 11.74 -19.44
C ASN A 94 3.67 12.96 -18.53
N THR A 95 2.42 13.30 -18.23
CA THR A 95 2.06 14.39 -17.30
C THR A 95 1.76 13.88 -15.89
N ASN A 96 1.92 12.58 -15.63
CA ASN A 96 1.63 11.96 -14.32
C ASN A 96 2.44 12.62 -13.21
N ARG A 97 1.78 13.05 -12.13
CA ARG A 97 2.38 13.73 -10.97
C ARG A 97 2.96 15.13 -11.28
N LEU A 98 2.73 15.69 -12.44
CA LEU A 98 3.12 17.05 -12.77
C LEU A 98 1.98 18.04 -12.48
N PHE A 99 2.33 19.30 -12.24
CA PHE A 99 1.34 20.36 -12.06
C PHE A 99 0.47 20.51 -13.32
N GLY A 100 -0.84 20.48 -13.13
CA GLY A 100 -1.81 20.51 -14.24
C GLY A 100 -1.95 19.20 -15.02
N GLY A 101 -1.16 18.18 -14.68
CA GLY A 101 -1.23 16.85 -15.28
C GLY A 101 -2.13 15.87 -14.51
N ILE A 102 -2.02 14.57 -14.84
CA ILE A 102 -2.79 13.54 -14.17
C ILE A 102 -2.21 13.21 -12.79
N SER A 103 -3.10 12.81 -11.86
CA SER A 103 -2.75 12.44 -10.49
C SER A 103 -1.86 11.19 -10.44
N GLY A 104 -0.96 11.11 -9.46
CA GLY A 104 -0.17 9.90 -9.18
C GLY A 104 -0.98 8.73 -8.63
N PHE A 105 -2.23 8.98 -8.21
CA PHE A 105 -3.17 8.00 -7.64
C PHE A 105 -4.49 8.03 -8.40
N PRO A 106 -5.30 6.96 -8.36
CA PRO A 106 -6.68 7.00 -8.84
C PRO A 106 -7.48 8.14 -8.23
N LYS A 107 -8.18 8.89 -9.09
CA LYS A 107 -8.94 10.08 -8.71
C LYS A 107 -10.25 10.16 -9.48
N ARG A 108 -11.40 10.10 -8.79
CA ARG A 108 -12.73 10.02 -9.39
C ARG A 108 -13.07 11.16 -10.36
N THR A 109 -12.49 12.35 -10.17
CA THR A 109 -12.69 13.49 -11.08
C THR A 109 -11.80 13.42 -12.32
N GLU A 110 -10.89 12.46 -12.41
CA GLU A 110 -9.96 12.27 -13.53
C GLU A 110 -10.50 11.23 -14.53
N SER A 111 -11.14 10.17 -14.03
CA SER A 111 -11.63 9.08 -14.85
C SER A 111 -12.81 8.37 -14.21
N GLU A 112 -13.79 7.93 -15.01
CA GLU A 112 -14.90 7.08 -14.58
C GLU A 112 -14.44 5.68 -14.12
N TYR A 113 -13.28 5.23 -14.57
CA TYR A 113 -12.65 3.98 -14.15
C TYR A 113 -12.05 4.04 -12.74
N ASP A 114 -11.81 5.23 -12.20
CA ASP A 114 -11.32 5.44 -10.85
C ASP A 114 -12.50 5.41 -9.86
N SER A 115 -12.95 4.21 -9.51
CA SER A 115 -14.14 3.98 -8.69
C SER A 115 -14.07 4.66 -7.32
N PHE A 116 -12.88 4.79 -6.75
CA PHE A 116 -12.62 5.44 -5.47
C PHE A 116 -11.33 6.25 -5.51
N GLY A 117 -11.34 7.45 -4.92
CA GLY A 117 -10.14 8.27 -4.74
C GLY A 117 -9.29 7.72 -3.59
N VAL A 118 -8.00 7.55 -3.82
CA VAL A 118 -7.08 6.90 -2.90
C VAL A 118 -5.79 7.71 -2.71
N GLY A 119 -4.91 7.27 -1.81
CA GLY A 119 -3.64 7.91 -1.45
C GLY A 119 -3.13 7.40 -0.12
N HIS A 120 -4.04 7.16 0.84
CA HIS A 120 -3.73 6.55 2.14
C HIS A 120 -4.09 5.06 2.13
N SER A 121 -3.37 4.28 2.94
CA SER A 121 -3.51 2.83 3.01
C SER A 121 -4.75 2.33 3.76
N SER A 122 -5.07 1.06 3.57
CA SER A 122 -5.98 0.25 4.39
C SER A 122 -7.46 0.63 4.28
N THR A 123 -7.84 1.43 3.27
CA THR A 123 -9.22 1.93 3.11
C THR A 123 -10.04 1.13 2.10
N SER A 124 -9.40 0.37 1.22
CA SER A 124 -10.03 -0.27 0.06
C SER A 124 -11.13 -1.26 0.42
N ILE A 125 -10.93 -2.08 1.46
CA ILE A 125 -11.89 -3.12 1.87
C ILE A 125 -13.18 -2.49 2.40
N SER A 126 -13.06 -1.46 3.27
CA SER A 126 -14.22 -0.72 3.78
C SER A 126 -14.97 0.01 2.67
N ALA A 127 -14.24 0.63 1.72
CA ALA A 127 -14.85 1.27 0.55
C ALA A 127 -15.58 0.25 -0.33
N ALA A 128 -14.96 -0.92 -0.58
CA ALA A 128 -15.57 -2.01 -1.35
C ALA A 128 -16.84 -2.54 -0.68
N LEU A 129 -16.83 -2.72 0.64
CA LEU A 129 -18.02 -3.13 1.40
C LEU A 129 -19.15 -2.11 1.24
N GLY A 130 -18.84 -0.82 1.36
CA GLY A 130 -19.85 0.24 1.16
C GLY A 130 -20.44 0.22 -0.25
N MET A 131 -19.60 0.05 -1.28
CA MET A 131 -20.06 -0.06 -2.67
C MET A 131 -20.90 -1.31 -2.91
N ALA A 132 -20.44 -2.49 -2.43
CA ALA A 132 -21.21 -3.74 -2.57
C ALA A 132 -22.57 -3.65 -1.86
N THR A 133 -22.62 -3.01 -0.71
CA THR A 133 -23.88 -2.74 0.02
C THR A 133 -24.81 -1.84 -0.80
N ALA A 134 -24.28 -0.76 -1.39
CA ALA A 134 -25.05 0.13 -2.24
C ALA A 134 -25.58 -0.57 -3.49
N CYS A 135 -24.78 -1.41 -4.15
CA CYS A 135 -25.18 -2.22 -5.30
C CYS A 135 -26.34 -3.17 -4.92
N LYS A 136 -26.22 -3.84 -3.75
CA LYS A 136 -27.29 -4.71 -3.24
C LYS A 136 -28.59 -3.95 -3.00
N LEU A 137 -28.53 -2.77 -2.38
CA LEU A 137 -29.72 -1.94 -2.11
C LEU A 137 -30.38 -1.41 -3.39
N LYS A 138 -29.61 -1.20 -4.46
CA LYS A 138 -30.08 -0.77 -5.77
C LYS A 138 -30.45 -1.93 -6.70
N ASN A 139 -30.27 -3.18 -6.27
CA ASN A 139 -30.43 -4.38 -7.10
C ASN A 139 -29.55 -4.38 -8.35
N GLU A 140 -28.32 -3.86 -8.24
CA GLU A 140 -27.30 -3.87 -9.29
C GLU A 140 -26.42 -5.11 -9.16
N ASP A 141 -26.16 -5.83 -10.26
CA ASP A 141 -25.25 -7.00 -10.28
C ASP A 141 -23.82 -6.57 -10.68
N ARG A 142 -23.29 -5.55 -10.01
CA ARG A 142 -21.91 -5.10 -10.18
C ARG A 142 -20.99 -5.94 -9.30
N LYS A 143 -19.82 -6.29 -9.82
CA LYS A 143 -18.76 -6.91 -9.04
C LYS A 143 -17.91 -5.81 -8.40
N VAL A 144 -17.50 -6.05 -7.15
CA VAL A 144 -16.68 -5.11 -6.38
C VAL A 144 -15.41 -5.82 -5.94
N VAL A 145 -14.27 -5.28 -6.35
CA VAL A 145 -12.95 -5.86 -6.10
C VAL A 145 -12.07 -4.84 -5.38
N ALA A 146 -11.57 -5.20 -4.20
CA ALA A 146 -10.54 -4.45 -3.47
C ALA A 146 -9.18 -5.08 -3.69
N ILE A 147 -8.19 -4.30 -4.13
CA ILE A 147 -6.81 -4.74 -4.32
C ILE A 147 -5.96 -4.10 -3.22
N ILE A 148 -5.43 -4.91 -2.30
CA ILE A 148 -4.67 -4.47 -1.15
C ILE A 148 -3.31 -5.14 -1.10
N GLY A 149 -2.25 -4.37 -0.81
CA GLY A 149 -0.92 -4.91 -0.54
C GLY A 149 -0.80 -5.46 0.88
N ASP A 150 0.13 -6.40 1.06
CA ASP A 150 0.44 -7.02 2.36
C ASP A 150 0.86 -5.99 3.43
N GLY A 151 1.62 -4.94 3.06
CA GLY A 151 1.93 -3.83 3.96
C GLY A 151 0.69 -3.05 4.38
N ALA A 152 -0.22 -2.72 3.46
CA ALA A 152 -1.46 -2.01 3.77
C ALA A 152 -2.45 -2.86 4.59
N LEU A 153 -2.34 -4.19 4.52
CA LEU A 153 -3.12 -5.12 5.33
C LEU A 153 -2.75 -5.04 6.82
N THR A 154 -1.60 -4.47 7.20
CA THR A 154 -1.22 -4.30 8.61
C THR A 154 -2.01 -3.22 9.34
N GLY A 155 -2.69 -2.32 8.63
CA GLY A 155 -3.50 -1.26 9.21
C GLY A 155 -4.81 -1.75 9.83
N GLY A 156 -5.19 -1.20 10.99
CA GLY A 156 -6.38 -1.62 11.74
C GLY A 156 -7.68 -1.56 10.94
N MET A 157 -7.86 -0.51 10.12
CA MET A 157 -9.07 -0.35 9.28
C MET A 157 -9.26 -1.51 8.27
N ALA A 158 -8.17 -2.14 7.78
CA ALA A 158 -8.28 -3.32 6.93
C ALA A 158 -8.98 -4.48 7.67
N TYR A 159 -8.66 -4.68 8.96
CA TYR A 159 -9.31 -5.71 9.79
C TYR A 159 -10.76 -5.38 10.11
N GLU A 160 -11.06 -4.11 10.39
CA GLU A 160 -12.45 -3.65 10.55
C GLU A 160 -13.25 -3.93 9.27
N GLY A 161 -12.67 -3.63 8.11
CA GLY A 161 -13.25 -3.92 6.80
C GLY A 161 -13.48 -5.42 6.57
N LEU A 162 -12.47 -6.26 6.84
CA LEU A 162 -12.59 -7.73 6.74
C LEU A 162 -13.66 -8.27 7.68
N ASN A 163 -13.64 -7.88 8.95
CA ASN A 163 -14.60 -8.32 9.96
C ASN A 163 -16.05 -8.01 9.55
N ASN A 164 -16.31 -6.77 9.13
CA ASN A 164 -17.64 -6.36 8.72
C ASN A 164 -18.09 -6.98 7.39
N THR A 165 -17.19 -7.14 6.42
CA THR A 165 -17.49 -7.80 5.13
C THR A 165 -17.90 -9.26 5.36
N GLY A 166 -17.18 -9.97 6.21
CA GLY A 166 -17.48 -11.35 6.55
C GLY A 166 -18.76 -11.51 7.38
N TYR A 167 -19.01 -10.60 8.33
CA TYR A 167 -20.24 -10.58 9.13
C TYR A 167 -21.48 -10.36 8.25
N GLN A 168 -21.42 -9.38 7.33
CA GLN A 168 -22.51 -9.07 6.40
C GLN A 168 -22.63 -10.08 5.25
N LYS A 169 -21.65 -10.98 5.09
CA LYS A 169 -21.55 -11.94 3.96
C LYS A 169 -21.67 -11.26 2.60
N SER A 170 -21.06 -10.08 2.48
CA SER A 170 -21.13 -9.25 1.29
C SER A 170 -20.35 -9.85 0.12
N ASP A 171 -20.85 -9.67 -1.11
CA ASP A 171 -20.20 -10.17 -2.32
C ASP A 171 -19.05 -9.23 -2.74
N VAL A 172 -17.93 -9.37 -2.06
CA VAL A 172 -16.70 -8.61 -2.29
C VAL A 172 -15.57 -9.60 -2.56
N LEU A 173 -14.76 -9.31 -3.57
CA LEU A 173 -13.46 -9.96 -3.77
C LEU A 173 -12.38 -9.04 -3.21
N VAL A 174 -11.62 -9.55 -2.25
CA VAL A 174 -10.37 -8.92 -1.79
C VAL A 174 -9.21 -9.65 -2.46
N ILE A 175 -8.36 -8.92 -3.16
CA ILE A 175 -7.11 -9.45 -3.72
C ILE A 175 -5.97 -8.98 -2.85
N LEU A 176 -5.35 -9.91 -2.14
CA LEU A 176 -4.13 -9.67 -1.37
C LEU A 176 -2.92 -9.84 -2.29
N ASN A 177 -2.26 -8.73 -2.59
CA ASN A 177 -1.01 -8.71 -3.34
C ASN A 177 0.17 -8.80 -2.37
N ASP A 178 0.73 -10.00 -2.24
CA ASP A 178 1.85 -10.30 -1.34
C ASP A 178 3.17 -10.23 -2.10
N ASN A 179 4.02 -9.28 -1.73
CA ASN A 179 5.39 -9.16 -2.20
C ASN A 179 6.39 -8.93 -1.06
N ASN A 180 5.91 -9.01 0.19
CA ASN A 180 6.67 -8.89 1.43
C ASN A 180 7.41 -7.55 1.62
N ILE A 181 7.05 -6.51 0.88
CA ILE A 181 7.68 -5.18 0.95
C ILE A 181 6.63 -4.08 0.80
N ALA A 182 6.52 -3.21 1.82
CA ALA A 182 5.83 -1.91 1.72
C ALA A 182 6.75 -0.86 1.06
N ILE A 183 7.14 0.18 1.77
CA ILE A 183 8.28 1.05 1.40
C ILE A 183 9.57 0.32 1.79
N ASP A 184 9.66 -0.08 3.03
CA ASP A 184 10.68 -0.94 3.62
C ASP A 184 10.12 -2.37 3.82
N PRO A 185 10.93 -3.38 4.20
CA PRO A 185 10.46 -4.74 4.47
C PRO A 185 9.33 -4.76 5.50
N ASN A 186 8.29 -5.56 5.23
CA ASN A 186 7.15 -5.67 6.14
C ASN A 186 7.52 -6.30 7.46
N ILE A 187 6.95 -5.78 8.53
CA ILE A 187 7.11 -6.26 9.90
C ILE A 187 5.79 -6.75 10.49
N GLY A 188 5.90 -7.45 11.63
CA GLY A 188 4.75 -7.86 12.44
C GLY A 188 4.29 -9.31 12.23
N GLY A 189 3.51 -9.81 13.20
CA GLY A 189 3.06 -11.20 13.26
C GLY A 189 2.18 -11.62 12.09
N ILE A 190 1.47 -10.69 11.48
CA ILE A 190 0.59 -10.96 10.34
C ILE A 190 1.38 -11.18 9.07
N SER A 191 2.42 -10.38 8.80
CA SER A 191 3.33 -10.62 7.70
C SER A 191 3.96 -12.01 7.80
N GLN A 192 4.34 -12.44 9.01
CA GLN A 192 4.83 -13.79 9.26
C GLN A 192 3.75 -14.86 9.01
N ALA A 193 2.51 -14.61 9.41
CA ALA A 193 1.41 -15.55 9.20
C ALA A 193 1.10 -15.72 7.69
N VAL A 194 1.09 -14.64 6.92
CA VAL A 194 0.90 -14.66 5.46
C VAL A 194 2.07 -15.40 4.78
N LEU A 195 3.31 -15.09 5.16
CA LEU A 195 4.50 -15.81 4.69
C LEU A 195 4.46 -17.32 5.00
N ASN A 196 3.96 -17.71 6.16
CA ASN A 196 3.86 -19.13 6.53
C ASN A 196 2.83 -19.87 5.66
N ILE A 197 1.72 -19.20 5.30
CA ILE A 197 0.76 -19.75 4.33
C ILE A 197 1.42 -19.96 2.97
N SER A 198 2.15 -18.96 2.48
CA SER A 198 2.82 -19.00 1.17
C SER A 198 3.91 -20.08 1.08
N LYS A 199 4.59 -20.38 2.19
CA LYS A 199 5.70 -21.36 2.26
C LYS A 199 5.24 -22.80 2.61
N SER A 200 3.97 -23.03 2.93
CA SER A 200 3.48 -24.35 3.35
C SER A 200 3.48 -25.36 2.18
N HIS A 201 4.37 -26.36 2.25
CA HIS A 201 4.44 -27.46 1.28
C HIS A 201 3.14 -28.25 1.16
N THR A 202 2.46 -28.48 2.27
CA THR A 202 1.18 -29.22 2.32
C THR A 202 0.08 -28.44 1.63
N TYR A 203 0.06 -27.12 1.81
CA TYR A 203 -0.89 -26.21 1.16
C TYR A 203 -0.68 -26.15 -0.37
N ASN A 204 0.57 -26.02 -0.80
CA ASN A 204 0.92 -25.95 -2.22
C ASN A 204 0.57 -27.23 -2.98
N ARG A 205 0.74 -28.40 -2.37
CA ARG A 205 0.41 -29.69 -2.98
C ARG A 205 -1.10 -29.91 -3.11
N LEU A 206 -1.87 -29.56 -2.08
CA LEU A 206 -3.35 -29.65 -2.12
C LEU A 206 -3.96 -28.68 -3.16
N LYS A 207 -3.35 -27.52 -3.33
CA LYS A 207 -3.76 -26.50 -4.31
C LYS A 207 -3.79 -27.07 -5.72
N ASP A 208 -2.72 -27.74 -6.12
CA ASP A 208 -2.58 -28.29 -7.48
C ASP A 208 -3.64 -29.37 -7.74
N ASP A 209 -3.91 -30.23 -6.75
CA ASP A 209 -4.92 -31.28 -6.83
C ASP A 209 -6.36 -30.74 -6.94
N VAL A 210 -6.66 -29.64 -6.23
CA VAL A 210 -8.00 -29.00 -6.25
C VAL A 210 -8.25 -28.27 -7.56
N TRP A 211 -7.26 -27.51 -8.07
CA TRP A 211 -7.38 -26.80 -9.34
C TRP A 211 -7.42 -27.75 -10.53
N GLU A 212 -6.66 -28.83 -10.51
CA GLU A 212 -6.74 -29.90 -11.52
C GLU A 212 -8.11 -30.59 -11.51
N GLY A 213 -8.68 -30.81 -10.32
CA GLY A 213 -10.03 -31.33 -10.14
C GLY A 213 -11.13 -30.42 -10.69
N LEU A 214 -11.03 -29.10 -10.44
CA LEU A 214 -11.96 -28.09 -10.96
C LEU A 214 -11.86 -27.95 -12.49
N GLY A 215 -10.67 -28.01 -13.05
CA GLY A 215 -10.44 -28.00 -14.50
C GLY A 215 -11.05 -29.18 -15.24
N LYS A 216 -11.00 -30.36 -14.65
CA LYS A 216 -11.59 -31.59 -15.20
C LYS A 216 -13.12 -31.64 -15.16
N LEU A 217 -13.75 -30.79 -14.31
CA LEU A 217 -15.22 -30.73 -14.15
C LEU A 217 -15.92 -29.82 -15.17
N ARG A 218 -15.20 -29.08 -16.00
CA ARG A 218 -15.74 -28.15 -17.00
C ARG A 218 -16.62 -28.79 -18.10
N GLY A 219 -16.65 -30.12 -18.19
CA GLY A 219 -17.42 -30.88 -19.23
C GLY A 219 -18.66 -31.63 -18.74
N LEU A 220 -19.02 -31.60 -17.46
CA LEU A 220 -20.02 -32.48 -16.88
C LEU A 220 -21.23 -31.70 -16.32
N GLY A 221 -22.45 -32.18 -16.65
CA GLY A 221 -23.74 -31.54 -16.34
C GLY A 221 -24.14 -31.56 -14.85
N PRO A 222 -25.44 -31.36 -14.51
CA PRO A 222 -25.95 -31.09 -13.15
C PRO A 222 -25.58 -32.09 -12.05
N VAL A 223 -25.18 -33.31 -12.40
CA VAL A 223 -24.73 -34.35 -11.47
C VAL A 223 -23.35 -33.97 -10.87
N ALA A 224 -22.50 -33.30 -11.64
CA ALA A 224 -21.20 -32.84 -11.18
C ALA A 224 -21.30 -31.74 -10.11
N ARG A 225 -22.36 -30.89 -10.14
CA ARG A 225 -22.60 -29.87 -9.08
C ARG A 225 -22.83 -30.50 -7.71
N ARG A 226 -23.47 -31.68 -7.64
CA ARG A 226 -23.62 -32.43 -6.37
C ARG A 226 -22.32 -33.08 -5.88
N MET A 227 -21.42 -33.49 -6.82
CA MET A 227 -20.08 -33.95 -6.46
C MET A 227 -19.21 -32.81 -5.94
N VAL A 228 -19.29 -31.62 -6.52
CA VAL A 228 -18.61 -30.41 -6.02
C VAL A 228 -19.00 -30.12 -4.58
N GLN A 229 -20.27 -30.21 -4.20
CA GLN A 229 -20.72 -30.06 -2.81
C GLN A 229 -20.18 -31.14 -1.86
N LYS A 230 -19.99 -32.37 -2.35
CA LYS A 230 -19.36 -33.45 -1.57
C LYS A 230 -17.83 -33.29 -1.47
N VAL A 231 -17.18 -32.79 -2.51
CA VAL A 231 -15.76 -32.44 -2.53
C VAL A 231 -15.52 -31.19 -1.67
N GLU A 232 -16.39 -30.17 -1.70
CA GLU A 232 -16.37 -29.06 -0.73
C GLU A 232 -16.44 -29.54 0.72
N GLY A 233 -17.27 -30.57 1.01
CA GLY A 233 -17.33 -31.21 2.34
C GLY A 233 -16.06 -31.93 2.74
N ALA A 234 -15.44 -32.66 1.82
CA ALA A 234 -14.18 -33.39 2.07
C ALA A 234 -12.97 -32.45 2.16
N ILE A 235 -12.92 -31.40 1.33
CA ILE A 235 -11.93 -30.33 1.37
C ILE A 235 -12.08 -29.53 2.66
N LYS A 236 -13.30 -29.19 3.08
CA LYS A 236 -13.55 -28.60 4.42
C LYS A 236 -12.94 -29.43 5.54
N THR A 237 -13.13 -30.74 5.54
CA THR A 237 -12.67 -31.63 6.61
C THR A 237 -11.13 -31.78 6.63
N MET A 238 -10.46 -31.63 5.47
CA MET A 238 -8.99 -31.69 5.37
C MET A 238 -8.33 -30.32 5.65
N LEU A 239 -8.96 -29.21 5.25
CA LEU A 239 -8.50 -27.85 5.50
C LEU A 239 -8.68 -27.40 6.97
N PHE A 240 -9.58 -28.02 7.73
CA PHE A 240 -9.87 -27.71 9.14
C PHE A 240 -8.71 -27.96 10.13
N ARG A 241 -7.54 -28.43 9.68
CA ARG A 241 -6.37 -28.54 10.57
C ARG A 241 -5.51 -27.28 10.66
N GLN A 242 -5.71 -26.28 9.78
CA GLN A 242 -5.11 -24.93 9.90
C GLN A 242 -6.09 -23.91 9.30
N SER A 243 -7.11 -23.48 10.06
CA SER A 243 -7.92 -22.32 9.68
C SER A 243 -6.99 -21.11 9.60
N ASN A 244 -6.90 -20.48 8.42
CA ASN A 244 -6.14 -19.24 8.29
C ASN A 244 -6.96 -18.06 8.85
N LEU A 245 -6.28 -16.94 9.12
CA LEU A 245 -6.87 -15.71 9.65
C LEU A 245 -8.11 -15.25 8.86
N PHE A 246 -8.09 -15.38 7.54
CA PHE A 246 -9.16 -14.90 6.66
C PHE A 246 -10.43 -15.75 6.76
N GLU A 247 -10.28 -17.03 6.98
CA GLU A 247 -11.44 -17.93 7.23
C GLU A 247 -12.10 -17.64 8.58
N ALA A 248 -11.33 -17.18 9.58
CA ALA A 248 -11.88 -16.71 10.85
C ALA A 248 -12.78 -15.46 10.65
N PHE A 249 -12.52 -14.64 9.64
CA PHE A 249 -13.39 -13.55 9.20
C PHE A 249 -14.51 -13.99 8.24
N ASN A 250 -14.78 -15.28 8.09
CA ASN A 250 -15.77 -15.85 7.16
C ASN A 250 -15.49 -15.58 5.67
N PHE A 251 -14.25 -15.31 5.28
CA PHE A 251 -13.86 -15.26 3.87
C PHE A 251 -13.56 -16.66 3.35
N ARG A 252 -13.96 -16.94 2.11
CA ARG A 252 -13.39 -18.04 1.37
C ARG A 252 -12.02 -17.62 0.85
N TYR A 253 -11.00 -18.35 1.25
CA TYR A 253 -9.62 -18.07 0.88
C TYR A 253 -9.23 -18.90 -0.35
N PHE A 254 -8.58 -18.25 -1.33
CA PHE A 254 -8.06 -18.83 -2.56
C PHE A 254 -6.60 -18.41 -2.75
N GLY A 255 -5.75 -19.31 -3.12
CA GLY A 255 -4.33 -19.01 -3.34
C GLY A 255 -3.40 -19.77 -2.38
N PRO A 256 -2.11 -19.42 -2.31
CA PRO A 256 -1.48 -18.39 -3.13
C PRO A 256 -1.36 -18.76 -4.61
N VAL A 257 -1.46 -17.76 -5.49
CA VAL A 257 -1.40 -17.89 -6.94
C VAL A 257 -0.23 -17.03 -7.45
N ASP A 258 0.46 -17.49 -8.50
CA ASP A 258 1.47 -16.67 -9.17
C ASP A 258 0.82 -15.44 -9.81
N GLY A 259 1.17 -14.25 -9.30
CA GLY A 259 0.65 -12.97 -9.77
C GLY A 259 1.24 -12.52 -11.10
N HIS A 260 2.21 -13.24 -11.65
CA HIS A 260 2.86 -12.94 -12.93
C HIS A 260 2.42 -13.85 -14.10
N ASP A 261 1.53 -14.80 -13.86
CA ASP A 261 0.89 -15.57 -14.92
C ASP A 261 -0.47 -14.93 -15.28
N VAL A 262 -0.48 -14.01 -16.24
CA VAL A 262 -1.68 -13.27 -16.66
C VAL A 262 -2.78 -14.19 -17.20
N VAL A 263 -2.42 -15.28 -17.88
CA VAL A 263 -3.38 -16.22 -18.46
C VAL A 263 -4.08 -17.00 -17.35
N TYR A 264 -3.31 -17.54 -16.43
CA TYR A 264 -3.85 -18.26 -15.27
C TYR A 264 -4.64 -17.34 -14.34
N LEU A 265 -4.14 -16.13 -14.05
CA LEU A 265 -4.88 -15.13 -13.27
C LEU A 265 -6.24 -14.80 -13.92
N SER A 266 -6.29 -14.64 -15.23
CA SER A 266 -7.56 -14.37 -15.93
C SER A 266 -8.56 -15.51 -15.77
N GLN A 267 -8.10 -16.77 -15.79
CA GLN A 267 -8.96 -17.93 -15.54
C GLN A 267 -9.47 -17.93 -14.09
N VAL A 268 -8.58 -17.77 -13.11
CA VAL A 268 -8.92 -17.73 -11.68
C VAL A 268 -9.93 -16.62 -11.39
N LEU A 269 -9.69 -15.41 -11.88
CA LEU A 269 -10.59 -14.27 -11.69
C LEU A 269 -11.98 -14.51 -12.31
N ASN A 270 -12.02 -15.12 -13.50
CA ASN A 270 -13.27 -15.48 -14.16
C ASN A 270 -14.07 -16.51 -13.34
N ASP A 271 -13.40 -17.51 -12.77
CA ASP A 271 -14.05 -18.51 -11.92
C ASP A 271 -14.54 -17.89 -10.59
N LEU A 272 -13.76 -16.99 -9.97
CA LEU A 272 -14.12 -16.28 -8.75
C LEU A 272 -15.27 -15.29 -8.95
N LYS A 273 -15.46 -14.74 -10.14
CA LYS A 273 -16.52 -13.81 -10.49
C LYS A 273 -17.92 -14.40 -10.27
N GLU A 274 -18.06 -15.72 -10.48
CA GLU A 274 -19.32 -16.45 -10.32
C GLU A 274 -19.60 -16.90 -8.87
N ILE A 275 -18.61 -16.85 -8.01
CA ILE A 275 -18.75 -17.24 -6.60
C ILE A 275 -19.36 -16.08 -5.81
N LYS A 276 -20.42 -16.33 -5.06
CA LYS A 276 -21.07 -15.32 -4.20
C LYS A 276 -20.50 -15.29 -2.80
N GLY A 277 -20.59 -14.14 -2.14
CA GLY A 277 -20.14 -13.90 -0.77
C GLY A 277 -18.69 -13.46 -0.68
N PRO A 278 -18.15 -13.24 0.53
CA PRO A 278 -16.82 -12.70 0.74
C PRO A 278 -15.74 -13.70 0.31
N LYS A 279 -14.82 -13.23 -0.50
CA LYS A 279 -13.71 -14.01 -1.10
C LYS A 279 -12.41 -13.25 -0.94
N LEU A 280 -11.33 -13.97 -0.66
CA LEU A 280 -9.99 -13.44 -0.68
C LEU A 280 -9.13 -14.27 -1.64
N LEU A 281 -8.58 -13.61 -2.65
CA LEU A 281 -7.56 -14.17 -3.54
C LEU A 281 -6.18 -13.68 -3.08
N HIS A 282 -5.33 -14.59 -2.67
CA HIS A 282 -3.94 -14.31 -2.34
C HIS A 282 -3.07 -14.54 -3.57
N ILE A 283 -2.37 -13.52 -4.02
CA ILE A 283 -1.41 -13.60 -5.12
C ILE A 283 -0.01 -13.26 -4.62
N ILE A 284 0.98 -13.95 -5.16
CA ILE A 284 2.40 -13.66 -4.90
C ILE A 284 2.96 -12.92 -6.10
N THR A 285 3.55 -11.75 -5.84
CA THR A 285 4.19 -10.95 -6.88
C THR A 285 5.61 -10.56 -6.48
N LYS A 286 6.35 -10.03 -7.43
CA LYS A 286 7.68 -9.47 -7.20
C LYS A 286 7.66 -7.98 -7.54
N LYS A 287 7.89 -7.15 -6.54
CA LYS A 287 8.01 -5.70 -6.71
C LYS A 287 9.18 -5.37 -7.64
N GLY A 288 8.96 -4.54 -8.66
CA GLY A 288 9.98 -4.23 -9.65
C GLY A 288 10.14 -5.25 -10.78
N LYS A 289 9.20 -6.21 -10.93
CA LYS A 289 9.24 -7.29 -11.92
C LYS A 289 9.56 -6.79 -13.32
N GLY A 290 10.58 -7.40 -13.95
CA GLY A 290 11.02 -7.09 -15.30
C GLY A 290 12.00 -5.91 -15.41
N PHE A 291 12.45 -5.36 -14.26
CA PHE A 291 13.55 -4.42 -14.18
C PHE A 291 14.56 -4.93 -13.11
N PRO A 292 15.68 -5.53 -13.53
CA PRO A 292 16.58 -6.27 -12.62
C PRO A 292 17.03 -5.48 -11.40
N GLU A 293 17.37 -4.20 -11.57
CA GLU A 293 17.85 -3.32 -10.50
C GLU A 293 16.74 -3.06 -9.46
N ALA A 294 15.48 -2.95 -9.89
CA ALA A 294 14.34 -2.80 -8.99
C ALA A 294 13.98 -4.11 -8.28
N GLU A 295 14.20 -5.25 -8.94
CA GLU A 295 13.99 -6.56 -8.31
C GLU A 295 15.00 -6.85 -7.19
N VAL A 296 16.22 -6.32 -7.31
CA VAL A 296 17.30 -6.48 -6.32
C VAL A 296 17.20 -5.44 -5.21
N ASN A 297 16.89 -4.18 -5.55
CA ASN A 297 16.80 -3.10 -4.57
C ASN A 297 15.40 -2.44 -4.58
N GLN A 298 14.43 -3.15 -4.01
CA GLN A 298 13.01 -2.81 -4.09
C GLN A 298 12.65 -1.53 -3.31
N THR A 299 13.37 -1.23 -2.23
CA THR A 299 13.20 0.00 -1.44
C THR A 299 13.66 1.21 -2.25
N LYS A 300 14.85 1.17 -2.84
CA LYS A 300 15.40 2.25 -3.68
C LYS A 300 14.47 2.56 -4.87
N PHE A 301 13.90 1.52 -5.48
CA PHE A 301 13.02 1.63 -6.64
C PHE A 301 11.51 1.66 -6.29
N HIS A 302 11.15 1.90 -5.05
CA HIS A 302 9.75 2.14 -4.68
C HIS A 302 9.19 3.39 -5.40
N ALA A 303 9.88 4.53 -5.24
CA ALA A 303 9.58 5.78 -5.93
C ALA A 303 10.91 6.51 -6.22
N PRO A 304 11.69 6.01 -7.20
CA PRO A 304 12.99 6.56 -7.53
C PRO A 304 12.85 7.97 -8.10
N GLY A 305 13.91 8.77 -7.99
CA GLY A 305 14.09 9.96 -8.81
C GLY A 305 14.21 9.60 -10.30
N ARG A 306 14.68 10.54 -11.12
CA ARG A 306 15.06 10.21 -12.50
C ARG A 306 16.19 9.18 -12.51
N PHE A 307 16.14 8.24 -13.43
CA PHE A 307 17.16 7.20 -13.53
C PHE A 307 17.43 6.82 -15.00
N ASN A 308 18.63 6.29 -15.23
CA ASN A 308 18.95 5.70 -16.52
C ASN A 308 18.25 4.33 -16.61
N LYS A 309 17.37 4.17 -17.59
CA LYS A 309 16.58 2.96 -17.77
C LYS A 309 17.38 1.72 -18.18
N GLU A 310 18.62 1.89 -18.70
CA GLU A 310 19.48 0.80 -19.12
C GLU A 310 20.35 0.28 -17.95
N THR A 311 20.77 1.20 -17.03
CA THR A 311 21.69 0.87 -15.95
C THR A 311 21.07 0.91 -14.55
N GLY A 312 19.85 1.47 -14.41
CA GLY A 312 19.20 1.70 -13.11
C GLY A 312 19.90 2.76 -12.24
N GLU A 313 20.90 3.46 -12.77
CA GLU A 313 21.58 4.51 -12.05
C GLU A 313 20.68 5.72 -11.84
N ILE A 314 20.53 6.16 -10.58
CA ILE A 314 19.75 7.35 -10.25
C ILE A 314 20.48 8.58 -10.75
N ILE A 315 19.84 9.36 -11.59
CA ILE A 315 20.37 10.63 -12.08
C ILE A 315 20.13 11.66 -10.97
N THR A 316 21.15 11.86 -10.14
CA THR A 316 21.17 12.99 -9.22
C THR A 316 21.36 14.26 -10.02
N CYS A 317 20.50 15.27 -9.83
CA CYS A 317 20.90 16.62 -10.19
C CYS A 317 22.21 16.89 -9.44
N ASP A 318 23.22 17.48 -10.08
CA ASP A 318 24.41 18.00 -9.39
C ASP A 318 23.92 18.98 -8.33
N CYS A 319 23.58 18.42 -7.18
CA CYS A 319 23.21 19.19 -6.01
C CYS A 319 24.53 19.73 -5.49
N ASP A 320 24.71 21.01 -5.67
CA ASP A 320 25.78 21.81 -5.10
C ASP A 320 26.12 21.26 -3.70
N VAL A 321 27.39 20.94 -3.48
CA VAL A 321 27.92 20.42 -2.20
C VAL A 321 27.61 21.39 -1.04
N SER A 322 27.10 22.58 -1.36
CA SER A 322 26.73 23.66 -0.45
C SER A 322 25.29 23.57 0.11
N LYS A 323 24.45 22.61 -0.33
CA LYS A 323 23.06 22.54 0.18
C LYS A 323 23.01 22.02 1.61
N PRO A 324 22.17 22.66 2.48
CA PRO A 324 21.93 22.15 3.83
C PRO A 324 21.35 20.75 3.81
N PRO A 325 21.53 19.96 4.90
CA PRO A 325 20.96 18.63 4.99
C PRO A 325 19.43 18.66 4.91
N ARG A 326 18.81 17.53 4.56
CA ARG A 326 17.36 17.40 4.62
C ARG A 326 16.91 17.40 6.08
N PHE A 327 15.76 18.01 6.36
CA PHE A 327 15.19 18.01 7.70
C PHE A 327 15.06 16.60 8.30
N GLN A 328 14.64 15.60 7.50
CA GLN A 328 14.56 14.21 7.97
C GLN A 328 15.91 13.65 8.43
N ASN A 329 17.03 14.02 7.77
CA ASN A 329 18.36 13.55 8.16
C ASN A 329 18.79 14.22 9.47
N VAL A 330 18.53 15.53 9.59
CA VAL A 330 18.76 16.27 10.84
C VAL A 330 17.98 15.65 11.99
N PHE A 331 16.73 15.28 11.78
CA PHE A 331 15.95 14.55 12.77
C PHE A 331 16.62 13.24 13.19
N GLY A 332 16.98 12.38 12.23
CA GLY A 332 17.57 11.06 12.53
C GLY A 332 18.89 11.15 13.27
N GLU A 333 19.80 12.04 12.83
CA GLU A 333 21.10 12.29 13.46
C GLU A 333 20.93 12.87 14.87
N THR A 334 20.08 13.89 15.04
CA THR A 334 19.82 14.54 16.33
C THR A 334 19.19 13.56 17.32
N LEU A 335 18.26 12.70 16.85
CA LEU A 335 17.64 11.69 17.72
C LEU A 335 18.69 10.75 18.33
N VAL A 336 19.66 10.32 17.54
CA VAL A 336 20.77 9.49 18.02
C VAL A 336 21.63 10.22 19.01
N GLU A 337 22.05 11.47 18.72
CA GLU A 337 22.85 12.27 19.64
C GLU A 337 22.14 12.48 20.99
N LEU A 338 20.84 12.77 20.97
CA LEU A 338 20.05 12.90 22.19
C LEU A 338 19.92 11.57 22.94
N ALA A 339 19.77 10.47 22.22
CA ALA A 339 19.65 9.14 22.81
C ALA A 339 20.95 8.63 23.40
N GLU A 340 22.11 9.11 22.94
CA GLU A 340 23.41 8.83 23.55
C GLU A 340 23.58 9.46 24.95
N ILE A 341 22.96 10.61 25.19
CA ILE A 341 23.01 11.33 26.48
C ILE A 341 21.78 11.09 27.36
N ASN A 342 20.69 10.56 26.83
CA ASN A 342 19.45 10.30 27.56
C ASN A 342 18.92 8.90 27.21
N GLU A 343 19.10 7.95 28.11
CA GLU A 343 18.68 6.55 27.92
C GLU A 343 17.16 6.36 27.86
N LYS A 344 16.38 7.35 28.27
CA LYS A 344 14.91 7.32 28.21
C LYS A 344 14.37 7.52 26.80
N ILE A 345 15.18 8.04 25.84
CA ILE A 345 14.71 8.34 24.48
C ILE A 345 14.55 7.06 23.67
N VAL A 346 13.40 6.94 23.02
CA VAL A 346 13.08 5.91 22.04
C VAL A 346 12.47 6.51 20.78
N GLY A 347 12.74 5.91 19.63
CA GLY A 347 12.21 6.32 18.32
C GLY A 347 11.12 5.38 17.84
N ILE A 348 10.03 5.92 17.29
CA ILE A 348 8.90 5.14 16.74
C ILE A 348 8.51 5.70 15.38
N THR A 349 8.25 4.82 14.41
CA THR A 349 7.66 5.20 13.11
C THR A 349 6.74 4.11 12.57
N PRO A 350 5.63 4.47 11.90
CA PRO A 350 4.77 3.51 11.22
C PRO A 350 5.23 3.30 9.77
N ALA A 351 6.04 2.24 9.53
CA ALA A 351 6.49 1.75 8.21
C ALA A 351 7.33 2.73 7.37
N MET A 352 8.00 3.69 8.01
CA MET A 352 8.77 4.72 7.29
C MET A 352 10.20 4.93 7.86
N PRO A 353 10.95 3.88 8.26
CA PRO A 353 12.26 4.07 8.86
C PRO A 353 13.23 4.83 7.96
N THR A 354 13.34 4.48 6.67
CA THR A 354 14.21 5.20 5.72
C THR A 354 13.61 6.56 5.33
N GLY A 355 12.28 6.65 5.25
CA GLY A 355 11.58 7.87 4.87
C GLY A 355 11.72 9.02 5.87
N CYS A 356 11.82 8.73 7.17
CA CYS A 356 12.03 9.71 8.23
C CYS A 356 13.43 9.65 8.86
N SER A 357 14.35 8.84 8.33
CA SER A 357 15.72 8.63 8.82
C SER A 357 15.82 8.00 10.23
N LEU A 358 14.76 7.32 10.71
CA LEU A 358 14.81 6.54 11.95
C LEU A 358 15.74 5.32 11.81
N ASN A 359 16.00 4.85 10.58
CA ASN A 359 16.95 3.78 10.30
C ASN A 359 18.35 4.05 10.90
N ILE A 360 18.76 5.32 11.02
CA ILE A 360 20.03 5.71 11.67
C ILE A 360 20.07 5.23 13.13
N MET A 361 18.96 5.45 13.86
CA MET A 361 18.85 4.96 15.24
C MET A 361 18.67 3.45 15.31
N MET A 362 17.93 2.84 14.37
CA MET A 362 17.78 1.38 14.29
C MET A 362 19.10 0.65 14.10
N GLU A 363 20.02 1.22 13.34
CA GLU A 363 21.36 0.66 13.12
C GLU A 363 22.24 0.75 14.37
N LYS A 364 22.17 1.88 15.11
CA LYS A 364 23.02 2.13 16.28
C LYS A 364 22.43 1.62 17.61
N MET A 365 21.11 1.69 17.74
CA MET A 365 20.37 1.40 18.98
C MET A 365 19.09 0.60 18.69
N PRO A 366 19.18 -0.62 18.15
CA PRO A 366 18.03 -1.40 17.67
C PRO A 366 16.96 -1.65 18.74
N ASP A 367 17.35 -1.75 20.01
CA ASP A 367 16.41 -1.99 21.13
C ASP A 367 15.60 -0.75 21.52
N ARG A 368 15.93 0.42 20.96
CA ARG A 368 15.27 1.70 21.26
C ARG A 368 14.64 2.36 20.04
N ALA A 369 14.57 1.68 18.91
CA ALA A 369 13.97 2.20 17.68
C ALA A 369 12.96 1.19 17.11
N PHE A 370 11.72 1.61 16.94
CA PHE A 370 10.59 0.74 16.62
C PHE A 370 9.92 1.15 15.32
N ASP A 371 9.91 0.25 14.34
CA ASP A 371 8.93 0.29 13.27
C ASP A 371 7.70 -0.52 13.73
N VAL A 372 6.49 0.02 13.55
CA VAL A 372 5.25 -0.64 14.01
C VAL A 372 4.35 -1.07 12.84
N GLY A 373 4.85 -1.01 11.59
CA GLY A 373 4.06 -1.23 10.38
C GLY A 373 3.17 -0.03 10.07
N ILE A 374 2.28 -0.16 9.07
CA ILE A 374 1.35 0.93 8.71
C ILE A 374 0.23 0.98 9.76
N ALA A 375 0.53 1.53 10.93
CA ALA A 375 -0.35 1.49 12.10
C ALA A 375 -0.16 2.76 12.97
N GLU A 376 -0.55 3.93 12.44
CA GLU A 376 -0.33 5.23 13.08
C GLU A 376 -1.04 5.35 14.44
N GLN A 377 -2.27 4.82 14.56
CA GLN A 377 -3.02 4.77 15.82
C GLN A 377 -2.26 3.97 16.89
N HIS A 378 -1.76 2.79 16.51
CA HIS A 378 -0.93 1.96 17.39
C HIS A 378 0.36 2.66 17.79
N ALA A 379 1.04 3.34 16.85
CA ALA A 379 2.26 4.09 17.11
C ALA A 379 2.08 5.11 18.24
N VAL A 380 0.99 5.87 18.21
CA VAL A 380 0.69 6.89 19.20
C VAL A 380 0.34 6.29 20.56
N THR A 381 -0.55 5.28 20.61
CA THR A 381 -0.90 4.60 21.88
C THR A 381 0.29 3.85 22.46
N PHE A 382 1.13 3.24 21.63
CA PHE A 382 2.38 2.59 22.05
C PHE A 382 3.36 3.62 22.67
N ALA A 383 3.51 4.79 22.04
CA ALA A 383 4.29 5.89 22.58
C ALA A 383 3.73 6.35 23.95
N ALA A 384 2.41 6.48 24.08
CA ALA A 384 1.76 6.80 25.36
C ALA A 384 2.11 5.75 26.44
N GLY A 385 2.02 4.46 26.11
CA GLY A 385 2.38 3.36 27.02
C GLY A 385 3.83 3.47 27.51
N LEU A 386 4.78 3.76 26.62
CA LEU A 386 6.19 3.96 26.96
C LEU A 386 6.39 5.18 27.87
N ALA A 387 5.69 6.28 27.58
CA ALA A 387 5.78 7.52 28.38
C ALA A 387 5.25 7.30 29.80
N THR A 388 4.21 6.48 30.04
CA THR A 388 3.73 6.15 31.39
C THR A 388 4.78 5.42 32.23
N ARG A 389 5.79 4.82 31.59
CA ARG A 389 6.92 4.13 32.25
C ARG A 389 8.17 4.99 32.32
N GLY A 390 8.07 6.30 32.03
CA GLY A 390 9.15 7.26 32.15
C GLY A 390 10.09 7.31 30.94
N MET A 391 9.72 6.69 29.81
CA MET A 391 10.45 6.87 28.55
C MET A 391 10.03 8.19 27.90
N VAL A 392 10.86 8.66 26.96
CA VAL A 392 10.62 9.86 26.16
C VAL A 392 10.54 9.43 24.69
N PRO A 393 9.36 9.02 24.20
CA PRO A 393 9.20 8.56 22.84
C PRO A 393 9.13 9.72 21.84
N PHE A 394 9.97 9.64 20.81
CA PHE A 394 9.89 10.46 19.60
C PHE A 394 9.14 9.66 18.52
N CYS A 395 7.88 10.03 18.32
CA CYS A 395 6.98 9.37 17.37
C CYS A 395 6.99 10.17 16.06
N ASN A 396 7.70 9.65 15.03
CA ASN A 396 7.80 10.30 13.74
C ASN A 396 6.79 9.73 12.75
N ILE A 397 5.85 10.58 12.35
CA ILE A 397 4.77 10.27 11.41
C ILE A 397 4.65 11.44 10.43
N TYR A 398 4.43 11.16 9.13
CA TYR A 398 4.18 12.22 8.17
C TYR A 398 2.91 13.00 8.56
N SER A 399 2.96 14.32 8.40
CA SER A 399 1.87 15.22 8.81
C SER A 399 0.49 14.75 8.31
N THR A 400 0.38 14.37 7.04
CA THR A 400 -0.88 13.88 6.47
C THR A 400 -1.35 12.56 7.08
N PHE A 401 -0.42 11.65 7.45
CA PHE A 401 -0.75 10.34 8.03
C PHE A 401 -1.07 10.44 9.53
N MET A 402 -0.55 11.45 10.23
CA MET A 402 -0.87 11.70 11.64
C MET A 402 -2.37 11.96 11.86
N GLN A 403 -3.10 12.44 10.87
CA GLN A 403 -4.55 12.61 10.93
C GLN A 403 -5.28 11.34 11.36
N ARG A 404 -4.74 10.15 11.00
CA ARG A 404 -5.33 8.84 11.35
C ARG A 404 -5.29 8.54 12.84
N ALA A 405 -4.34 9.14 13.57
CA ALA A 405 -4.13 8.93 15.00
C ALA A 405 -4.61 10.10 15.87
N TYR A 406 -5.46 10.97 15.35
CA TYR A 406 -5.87 12.19 16.06
C TYR A 406 -6.60 11.91 17.37
N ASP A 407 -7.48 10.91 17.41
CA ASP A 407 -8.15 10.47 18.65
C ASP A 407 -7.13 10.04 19.72
N GLN A 408 -6.12 9.24 19.35
CA GLN A 408 -5.09 8.74 20.26
C GLN A 408 -4.19 9.86 20.79
N ILE A 409 -3.94 10.90 19.98
CA ILE A 409 -3.22 12.09 20.44
C ILE A 409 -4.00 12.77 21.57
N ILE A 410 -5.31 12.93 21.41
CA ILE A 410 -6.17 13.58 22.40
C ILE A 410 -6.33 12.69 23.64
N HIS A 411 -6.85 11.48 23.44
CA HIS A 411 -7.30 10.59 24.50
C HIS A 411 -6.14 9.92 25.24
N ASP A 412 -5.18 9.35 24.48
CA ASP A 412 -4.15 8.51 25.10
C ASP A 412 -2.94 9.32 25.56
N VAL A 413 -2.69 10.49 24.99
CA VAL A 413 -1.52 11.31 25.29
C VAL A 413 -1.88 12.61 26.02
N ALA A 414 -2.69 13.47 25.40
CA ALA A 414 -2.86 14.83 25.88
C ALA A 414 -3.71 14.94 27.16
N ILE A 415 -4.79 14.16 27.28
CA ILE A 415 -5.61 14.11 28.51
C ILE A 415 -4.77 13.65 29.71
N GLN A 416 -3.82 12.75 29.47
CA GLN A 416 -2.92 12.23 30.49
C GLN A 416 -1.66 13.09 30.69
N ASN A 417 -1.49 14.14 29.89
CA ASN A 417 -0.33 15.05 29.86
C ASN A 417 1.01 14.30 29.78
N LEU A 418 1.08 13.27 28.94
CA LEU A 418 2.25 12.43 28.79
C LEU A 418 3.33 13.10 27.91
N ASN A 419 4.59 12.90 28.29
CA ASN A 419 5.74 13.45 27.56
C ASN A 419 6.03 12.62 26.30
N VAL A 420 5.23 12.82 25.25
CA VAL A 420 5.40 12.22 23.92
C VAL A 420 5.77 13.32 22.93
N VAL A 421 6.84 13.12 22.14
CA VAL A 421 7.28 14.05 21.12
C VAL A 421 6.80 13.57 19.76
N PHE A 422 5.85 14.29 19.18
CA PHE A 422 5.35 14.04 17.83
C PHE A 422 6.19 14.78 16.80
N CYS A 423 6.92 14.07 15.97
CA CYS A 423 7.71 14.64 14.87
C CYS A 423 6.91 14.52 13.57
N LEU A 424 6.30 15.63 13.15
CA LEU A 424 5.44 15.69 11.96
C LEU A 424 6.28 16.04 10.73
N ASP A 425 6.82 15.02 10.10
CA ASP A 425 7.56 15.16 8.86
C ASP A 425 6.64 15.46 7.67
N ARG A 426 7.14 16.07 6.59
CA ARG A 426 6.35 16.49 5.42
C ARG A 426 5.24 17.48 5.73
N GLY A 427 5.45 18.40 6.66
CA GLY A 427 4.54 19.52 6.90
C GLY A 427 4.49 20.48 5.68
N GLY A 428 3.30 20.97 5.35
CA GLY A 428 3.08 21.88 4.21
C GLY A 428 2.89 21.17 2.86
N LEU A 429 3.25 21.85 1.79
CA LEU A 429 3.15 21.32 0.44
C LEU A 429 4.32 20.38 0.16
N VAL A 430 4.03 19.17 -0.32
CA VAL A 430 5.04 18.13 -0.54
C VAL A 430 5.33 17.80 -1.99
N GLY A 431 4.64 18.45 -2.95
CA GLY A 431 4.89 18.32 -4.38
C GLY A 431 4.10 17.17 -5.04
N GLU A 432 4.77 16.26 -5.66
CA GLU A 432 4.30 15.37 -6.73
C GLU A 432 3.15 14.42 -6.34
N ASP A 433 3.06 14.02 -5.07
CA ASP A 433 1.97 13.15 -4.56
C ASP A 433 0.65 13.91 -4.34
N GLY A 434 0.70 15.23 -4.38
CA GLY A 434 -0.47 16.10 -4.43
C GLY A 434 -1.31 16.15 -3.16
N PRO A 435 -2.61 16.45 -3.29
CA PRO A 435 -3.48 16.80 -2.15
C PRO A 435 -3.60 15.72 -1.07
N THR A 436 -3.43 14.46 -1.41
CA THR A 436 -3.51 13.35 -0.46
C THR A 436 -2.31 13.30 0.50
N HIS A 437 -1.20 13.96 0.13
CA HIS A 437 0.05 13.92 0.90
C HIS A 437 0.46 15.28 1.48
N HIS A 438 -0.22 16.38 1.13
CA HIS A 438 0.05 17.69 1.72
C HIS A 438 -0.26 17.71 3.23
N GLY A 439 0.71 18.14 4.02
CA GLY A 439 0.59 18.31 5.47
C GLY A 439 0.06 19.70 5.83
N VAL A 440 -1.20 19.99 5.55
CA VAL A 440 -1.77 21.34 5.68
C VAL A 440 -2.75 21.48 6.84
N PHE A 441 -3.14 20.40 7.50
CA PHE A 441 -4.14 20.41 8.58
C PHE A 441 -3.52 20.32 9.97
N ASP A 442 -2.28 19.87 10.08
CA ASP A 442 -1.60 19.57 11.35
C ASP A 442 -1.56 20.76 12.32
N LEU A 443 -1.20 21.94 11.87
CA LEU A 443 -1.20 23.14 12.72
C LEU A 443 -2.59 23.44 13.29
N ALA A 444 -3.63 23.26 12.47
CA ALA A 444 -5.00 23.54 12.91
C ALA A 444 -5.46 22.53 13.98
N TYR A 445 -5.34 21.22 13.71
CA TYR A 445 -5.88 20.22 14.65
C TYR A 445 -4.99 20.02 15.89
N MET A 446 -3.66 20.14 15.79
CA MET A 446 -2.77 20.05 16.95
C MET A 446 -2.99 21.20 17.95
N ARG A 447 -3.26 22.42 17.46
CA ARG A 447 -3.55 23.59 18.31
C ARG A 447 -4.89 23.49 19.05
N LEU A 448 -5.78 22.61 18.66
CA LEU A 448 -7.04 22.36 19.38
C LEU A 448 -6.84 21.46 20.59
N VAL A 449 -5.72 20.73 20.64
CA VAL A 449 -5.46 19.75 21.70
C VAL A 449 -4.92 20.48 22.95
N PRO A 450 -5.61 20.39 24.12
CA PRO A 450 -5.12 20.97 25.36
C PRO A 450 -3.75 20.39 25.77
N ASN A 451 -2.94 21.20 26.40
CA ASN A 451 -1.58 20.90 26.86
C ASN A 451 -0.55 20.61 25.74
N MET A 452 -0.97 20.59 24.46
CA MET A 452 -0.08 20.36 23.35
C MET A 452 0.79 21.60 23.06
N ILE A 453 2.10 21.43 23.12
CA ILE A 453 3.04 22.42 22.59
C ILE A 453 3.19 22.16 21.08
N VAL A 454 2.92 23.18 20.27
CA VAL A 454 3.02 23.09 18.80
C VAL A 454 4.14 23.98 18.31
N ALA A 455 5.17 23.40 17.75
CA ALA A 455 6.38 24.08 17.28
C ALA A 455 6.65 23.79 15.80
N ALA A 456 7.23 24.76 15.10
CA ALA A 456 7.68 24.65 13.72
C ALA A 456 9.03 25.33 13.56
N PRO A 457 10.13 24.59 13.32
CA PRO A 457 11.45 25.18 13.16
C PRO A 457 11.55 25.96 11.86
N MET A 458 12.25 27.06 11.89
CA MET A 458 12.58 27.88 10.74
C MET A 458 13.71 27.23 9.92
N ASP A 459 14.66 26.60 10.60
CA ASP A 459 15.84 25.96 10.01
C ASP A 459 16.22 24.66 10.76
N GLU A 460 17.29 24.03 10.31
CA GLU A 460 17.80 22.77 10.86
C GLU A 460 18.33 22.92 12.28
N LYS A 461 18.91 24.08 12.60
CA LYS A 461 19.43 24.37 13.94
C LYS A 461 18.29 24.52 14.94
N GLU A 462 17.20 25.17 14.54
CA GLU A 462 16.01 25.25 15.39
C GLU A 462 15.37 23.87 15.58
N LEU A 463 15.33 23.03 14.53
CA LEU A 463 14.82 21.65 14.68
C LEU A 463 15.61 20.90 15.78
N ARG A 464 16.95 20.94 15.74
CA ARG A 464 17.79 20.32 16.76
C ARG A 464 17.48 20.87 18.17
N ASN A 465 17.38 22.18 18.31
CA ASN A 465 17.11 22.86 19.58
C ASN A 465 15.70 22.51 20.11
N MET A 466 14.70 22.44 19.23
CA MET A 466 13.33 22.03 19.60
C MET A 466 13.28 20.57 20.05
N MET A 467 13.98 19.66 19.37
CA MET A 467 14.10 18.27 19.80
C MET A 467 14.78 18.13 21.15
N TYR A 468 15.85 18.91 21.39
CA TYR A 468 16.50 18.98 22.72
C TYR A 468 15.53 19.50 23.79
N THR A 469 14.76 20.53 23.50
CA THR A 469 13.78 21.10 24.45
C THR A 469 12.66 20.10 24.74
N ALA A 470 12.13 19.41 23.72
CA ALA A 470 11.01 18.50 23.84
C ALA A 470 11.30 17.27 24.72
N GLN A 471 12.58 16.89 24.90
CA GLN A 471 12.96 15.76 25.76
C GLN A 471 13.07 16.11 27.24
N LEU A 472 13.01 17.40 27.59
CA LEU A 472 13.13 17.83 28.99
C LEU A 472 11.95 17.32 29.83
N GLU A 473 12.19 17.18 31.13
CA GLU A 473 11.18 16.70 32.07
C GLU A 473 9.97 17.66 32.17
N ASN A 474 8.78 17.09 32.30
CA ASN A 474 7.52 17.80 32.49
C ASN A 474 7.08 18.71 31.31
N MET A 475 7.58 18.47 30.11
CA MET A 475 7.14 19.22 28.93
C MET A 475 5.70 18.85 28.49
N GLY A 476 5.23 17.66 28.85
CA GLY A 476 3.94 17.16 28.34
C GLY A 476 4.02 16.82 26.84
N PRO A 477 2.87 16.78 26.14
CA PRO A 477 2.84 16.45 24.73
C PRO A 477 3.43 17.58 23.89
N PHE A 478 4.38 17.23 23.01
CA PHE A 478 5.12 18.20 22.20
C PHE A 478 5.07 17.80 20.72
N SER A 479 4.63 18.69 19.85
CA SER A 479 4.58 18.50 18.41
C SER A 479 5.60 19.40 17.70
N ILE A 480 6.50 18.80 16.92
CA ILE A 480 7.47 19.50 16.08
C ILE A 480 7.15 19.19 14.62
N ARG A 481 6.78 20.20 13.88
CA ARG A 481 6.38 20.09 12.47
C ARG A 481 7.44 20.68 11.57
N TYR A 482 7.94 19.92 10.58
CA TYR A 482 8.96 20.38 9.64
C TYR A 482 8.67 19.91 8.20
N PRO A 483 9.20 20.66 7.19
CA PRO A 483 8.90 20.40 5.79
C PRO A 483 9.70 19.22 5.21
N ARG A 484 9.26 18.73 4.05
CA ARG A 484 10.07 17.89 3.17
C ARG A 484 11.16 18.72 2.49
N GLY A 485 12.36 18.19 2.41
CA GLY A 485 13.47 18.82 1.67
C GLY A 485 14.59 19.33 2.56
N CYS A 486 15.45 20.17 1.98
CA CYS A 486 16.56 20.77 2.66
C CYS A 486 16.11 22.05 3.38
N GLY A 487 16.82 22.41 4.43
CA GLY A 487 16.64 23.66 5.12
C GLY A 487 17.29 24.85 4.41
N VAL A 488 17.49 25.91 5.19
CA VAL A 488 18.17 27.14 4.76
C VAL A 488 19.30 27.40 5.74
N TYR A 489 20.50 27.70 5.27
CA TYR A 489 21.65 28.04 6.13
C TYR A 489 21.36 29.19 7.07
#